data_2fff9e00680d13908b2acdab22c94c3b
#
_entry.id   2fff9e00680d13908b2acdab22c94c3b
#
_cell.length_a   1.000
_cell.length_b   1.000
_cell.length_c   1.000
_cell.angle_alpha   90.00
_cell.angle_beta   90.00
_cell.angle_gamma   90.00
#
_symmetry.space_group_name_H-M   'P 1'
#
loop_
_entity.id
_entity.type
_entity.pdbx_description
1 polymer ?
#
loop_
_entity_poly.entity_id
_entity_poly.type
_entity_poly.pdbx_seq_one_letter_code
_entity_poly.pdbx_strand_id
1 'polypeptide(L)'
;LNALTGAGVLQEDKLFATLDPTTRGYKLPGGQNILLTDTVGFIRKLPHHLVEAFGSTLEEAKYCDVILHVVDASDENWDKNIETVYGTLKQLKIDENSGKPVITVFNKIDRISKDDLVGVRDLRADKTLYISAATGQGLPELASAIEEILRNQKSYIRHTFAYSEAGLTGLCLLYTSPSPRDRG
;
A
#
# COMPACT_ATOMS: atom_id res chain seq x y z
N LEU A 1 3.45 -9.33 1.95
CA LEU A 1 4.79 -8.79 2.09
C LEU A 1 5.84 -9.71 1.48
N ASN A 2 5.98 -10.97 1.95
CA ASN A 2 7.02 -11.93 1.50
C ASN A 2 7.08 -12.13 0.00
N ALA A 3 5.93 -12.29 -0.66
CA ALA A 3 5.86 -12.55 -2.10
C ALA A 3 6.43 -11.39 -2.95
N LEU A 4 6.36 -10.15 -2.47
CA LEU A 4 6.95 -8.98 -3.14
C LEU A 4 8.43 -8.82 -2.78
N THR A 5 8.79 -8.97 -1.51
CA THR A 5 10.13 -8.60 -1.03
C THR A 5 11.13 -9.76 -1.01
N GLY A 6 10.69 -11.00 -1.25
CA GLY A 6 11.52 -12.19 -1.11
C GLY A 6 11.99 -12.47 0.33
N ALA A 7 11.46 -11.74 1.31
CA ALA A 7 11.81 -11.91 2.71
C ALA A 7 11.11 -13.14 3.30
N GLY A 8 11.87 -14.08 3.85
CA GLY A 8 11.34 -15.26 4.52
C GLY A 8 10.78 -14.97 5.92
N VAL A 9 9.83 -14.02 6.02
CA VAL A 9 9.14 -13.74 7.30
C VAL A 9 8.18 -14.89 7.60
N LEU A 10 8.11 -15.30 8.86
CA LEU A 10 7.20 -16.36 9.31
C LEU A 10 5.77 -16.06 8.82
N GLN A 11 5.24 -17.01 8.05
CA GLN A 11 3.84 -17.01 7.65
C GLN A 11 3.11 -17.94 8.61
N GLU A 12 2.35 -17.39 9.52
CA GLU A 12 1.48 -18.20 10.37
C GLU A 12 0.02 -17.97 9.95
N ASP A 13 -0.72 -19.05 9.80
CA ASP A 13 -2.16 -19.03 9.50
C ASP A 13 -2.97 -18.82 10.80
N LYS A 14 -2.48 -17.89 11.63
CA LYS A 14 -3.07 -17.52 12.93
C LYS A 14 -3.58 -16.08 12.90
N LEU A 15 -4.70 -15.88 13.57
CA LEU A 15 -5.16 -14.56 13.95
C LEU A 15 -4.06 -13.86 14.76
N PHE A 16 -3.69 -12.63 14.38
CA PHE A 16 -2.59 -11.84 14.99
C PHE A 16 -1.18 -12.41 14.76
N ALA A 17 -0.91 -12.99 13.58
CA ALA A 17 0.42 -13.44 13.22
C ALA A 17 1.47 -12.30 13.23
N THR A 18 1.04 -11.06 13.03
CA THR A 18 1.88 -9.87 13.10
C THR A 18 1.41 -8.98 14.25
N LEU A 19 2.09 -9.04 15.39
CA LEU A 19 1.83 -8.15 16.55
C LEU A 19 2.56 -6.82 16.39
N ASP A 20 3.77 -6.83 15.81
CA ASP A 20 4.56 -5.65 15.54
C ASP A 20 4.62 -5.35 14.03
N PRO A 21 4.48 -4.09 13.60
CA PRO A 21 4.59 -3.75 12.19
C PRO A 21 5.95 -4.14 11.63
N THR A 22 5.94 -4.88 10.53
CA THR A 22 7.17 -5.30 9.85
C THR A 22 7.39 -4.47 8.61
N THR A 23 8.42 -3.61 8.62
CA THR A 23 8.79 -2.77 7.48
C THR A 23 9.92 -3.39 6.67
N ARG A 24 9.78 -3.42 5.34
CA ARG A 24 10.76 -3.93 4.39
C ARG A 24 10.94 -3.00 3.21
N GLY A 25 12.19 -2.84 2.80
CA GLY A 25 12.51 -2.15 1.55
C GLY A 25 12.12 -2.99 0.34
N TYR A 26 11.55 -2.35 -0.67
CA TYR A 26 11.25 -2.94 -1.96
C TYR A 26 11.65 -1.97 -3.08
N LYS A 27 12.28 -2.51 -4.13
CA LYS A 27 12.68 -1.72 -5.31
C LYS A 27 11.65 -1.94 -6.41
N LEU A 28 10.95 -0.87 -6.78
CA LEU A 28 9.98 -0.86 -7.87
C LEU A 28 10.67 -1.08 -9.24
N PRO A 29 9.93 -1.52 -10.26
CA PRO A 29 10.50 -1.78 -11.60
C PRO A 29 11.24 -0.58 -12.19
N GLY A 30 10.75 0.65 -12.00
CA GLY A 30 11.42 1.88 -12.43
C GLY A 30 12.59 2.32 -11.56
N GLY A 31 13.00 1.48 -10.58
CA GLY A 31 14.20 1.69 -9.75
C GLY A 31 13.98 2.52 -8.48
N GLN A 32 12.77 3.03 -8.23
CA GLN A 32 12.44 3.73 -6.98
C GLN A 32 12.43 2.74 -5.81
N ASN A 33 13.08 3.10 -4.71
CA ASN A 33 12.99 2.35 -3.46
C ASN A 33 11.77 2.84 -2.66
N ILE A 34 11.01 1.90 -2.14
CA ILE A 34 9.88 2.16 -1.24
C ILE A 34 10.02 1.32 0.03
N LEU A 35 9.28 1.71 1.05
CA LEU A 35 9.09 0.92 2.27
C LEU A 35 7.69 0.31 2.24
N LEU A 36 7.61 -0.99 2.44
CA LEU A 36 6.36 -1.72 2.63
C LEU A 36 6.26 -2.10 4.10
N THR A 37 5.23 -1.61 4.76
CA THR A 37 4.94 -1.94 6.16
C THR A 37 3.74 -2.87 6.21
N ASP A 38 3.95 -4.07 6.76
CA ASP A 38 2.88 -5.02 7.06
C ASP A 38 2.26 -4.66 8.40
N THR A 39 0.94 -4.62 8.45
CA THR A 39 0.18 -4.28 9.64
C THR A 39 -0.63 -5.47 10.13
N VAL A 40 -1.19 -5.36 11.31
CA VAL A 40 -2.07 -6.39 11.87
C VAL A 40 -3.32 -6.54 11.00
N GLY A 41 -3.69 -7.80 10.70
CA GLY A 41 -4.90 -8.07 9.93
C GLY A 41 -6.17 -7.57 10.64
N PHE A 42 -7.04 -6.90 9.89
CA PHE A 42 -8.33 -6.48 10.40
C PHE A 42 -9.23 -7.69 10.61
N ILE A 43 -9.72 -7.85 11.85
CA ILE A 43 -10.63 -8.92 12.23
C ILE A 43 -12.03 -8.34 12.37
N ARG A 44 -13.02 -9.08 11.88
CA ARG A 44 -14.43 -8.79 12.19
C ARG A 44 -14.59 -8.69 13.70
N LYS A 45 -15.16 -7.57 14.17
CA LYS A 45 -15.36 -7.26 15.59
C LYS A 45 -14.06 -7.13 16.36
N LEU A 46 -13.15 -6.23 15.94
CA LEU A 46 -12.08 -5.77 16.83
C LEU A 46 -12.76 -5.20 18.10
N PRO A 47 -12.54 -5.79 19.27
CA PRO A 47 -13.02 -5.22 20.51
C PRO A 47 -12.48 -3.80 20.68
N HIS A 48 -13.28 -2.87 21.18
CA HIS A 48 -12.91 -1.46 21.30
C HIS A 48 -11.58 -1.25 22.05
N HIS A 49 -11.29 -2.09 23.04
CA HIS A 49 -10.01 -2.02 23.76
C HIS A 49 -8.78 -2.45 22.92
N LEU A 50 -8.98 -3.24 21.86
CA LEU A 50 -7.90 -3.60 20.92
C LEU A 50 -7.69 -2.52 19.87
N VAL A 51 -8.71 -1.71 19.53
CA VAL A 51 -8.54 -0.56 18.64
C VAL A 51 -7.56 0.45 19.25
N GLU A 52 -7.60 0.66 20.56
CA GLU A 52 -6.62 1.50 21.27
C GLU A 52 -5.22 0.85 21.31
N ALA A 53 -5.14 -0.45 21.54
CA ALA A 53 -3.86 -1.19 21.54
C ALA A 53 -3.20 -1.23 20.15
N PHE A 54 -3.99 -1.28 19.08
CA PHE A 54 -3.50 -1.21 17.71
C PHE A 54 -3.37 0.22 17.18
N GLY A 55 -3.72 1.22 17.98
CA GLY A 55 -3.65 2.64 17.60
C GLY A 55 -2.30 3.03 17.02
N SER A 56 -1.21 2.60 17.66
CA SER A 56 0.15 2.87 17.18
C SER A 56 0.46 2.19 15.84
N THR A 57 0.03 0.95 15.65
CA THR A 57 0.26 0.19 14.40
C THR A 57 -0.59 0.75 13.24
N LEU A 58 -1.83 1.18 13.54
CA LEU A 58 -2.71 1.80 12.56
C LEU A 58 -2.34 3.28 12.29
N GLU A 59 -1.60 3.92 13.19
CA GLU A 59 -1.06 5.26 12.96
C GLU A 59 -0.08 5.30 11.79
N GLU A 60 0.63 4.21 11.52
CA GLU A 60 1.46 4.05 10.31
C GLU A 60 0.64 4.35 9.03
N ALA A 61 -0.62 3.93 8.98
CA ALA A 61 -1.51 4.22 7.87
C ALA A 61 -1.79 5.72 7.66
N LYS A 62 -1.65 6.55 8.70
CA LYS A 62 -1.79 8.01 8.59
C LYS A 62 -0.60 8.65 7.87
N TYR A 63 0.56 8.04 7.93
CA TYR A 63 1.81 8.60 7.40
C TYR A 63 2.25 7.97 6.07
N CYS A 64 1.64 6.85 5.66
CA CYS A 64 1.98 6.23 4.38
C CYS A 64 1.52 7.07 3.18
N ASP A 65 2.20 6.94 2.06
CA ASP A 65 1.84 7.60 0.80
C ASP A 65 0.72 6.86 0.07
N VAL A 66 0.64 5.53 0.21
CA VAL A 66 -0.35 4.66 -0.46
C VAL A 66 -0.78 3.55 0.49
N ILE A 67 -2.07 3.24 0.51
CA ILE A 67 -2.63 2.11 1.26
C ILE A 67 -2.82 0.93 0.31
N LEU A 68 -2.26 -0.22 0.67
CA LEU A 68 -2.54 -1.50 0.03
C LEU A 68 -3.56 -2.26 0.88
N HIS A 69 -4.81 -2.27 0.45
CA HIS A 69 -5.86 -3.03 1.11
C HIS A 69 -5.91 -4.44 0.54
N VAL A 70 -5.33 -5.40 1.24
CA VAL A 70 -5.27 -6.80 0.79
C VAL A 70 -6.48 -7.57 1.29
N VAL A 71 -7.25 -8.13 0.34
CA VAL A 71 -8.50 -8.86 0.58
C VAL A 71 -8.34 -10.30 0.14
N ASP A 72 -8.80 -11.26 0.94
CA ASP A 72 -8.90 -12.66 0.53
C ASP A 72 -10.08 -12.82 -0.43
N ALA A 73 -9.78 -13.04 -1.71
CA ALA A 73 -10.80 -13.18 -2.75
C ALA A 73 -11.62 -14.47 -2.60
N SER A 74 -11.11 -15.47 -1.88
CA SER A 74 -11.79 -16.74 -1.62
C SER A 74 -12.74 -16.69 -0.39
N ASP A 75 -12.77 -15.59 0.35
CA ASP A 75 -13.70 -15.41 1.47
C ASP A 75 -15.06 -14.94 0.92
N GLU A 76 -16.12 -15.73 1.15
CA GLU A 76 -17.50 -15.40 0.74
C GLU A 76 -18.01 -14.05 1.31
N ASN A 77 -17.35 -13.53 2.32
CA ASN A 77 -17.71 -12.26 2.96
C ASN A 77 -16.67 -11.14 2.69
N TRP A 78 -15.96 -11.24 1.58
CA TRP A 78 -14.95 -10.24 1.21
C TRP A 78 -15.49 -8.81 1.20
N ASP A 79 -16.75 -8.63 0.79
CA ASP A 79 -17.46 -7.34 0.75
C ASP A 79 -17.60 -6.72 2.14
N LYS A 80 -18.02 -7.51 3.14
CA LYS A 80 -18.14 -7.07 4.54
C LYS A 80 -16.78 -6.78 5.17
N ASN A 81 -15.74 -7.50 4.75
CA ASN A 81 -14.38 -7.23 5.21
C ASN A 81 -13.91 -5.88 4.70
N ILE A 82 -14.18 -5.55 3.44
CA ILE A 82 -13.91 -4.24 2.85
C ILE A 82 -14.61 -3.13 3.63
N GLU A 83 -15.92 -3.28 3.92
CA GLU A 83 -16.67 -2.31 4.72
C GLU A 83 -16.04 -2.07 6.11
N THR A 84 -15.61 -3.14 6.76
CA THR A 84 -14.97 -3.06 8.08
C THR A 84 -13.67 -2.24 8.02
N VAL A 85 -12.85 -2.47 7.00
CA VAL A 85 -11.58 -1.74 6.82
C VAL A 85 -11.82 -0.27 6.55
N TYR A 86 -12.72 0.08 5.62
CA TYR A 86 -13.05 1.49 5.37
C TYR A 86 -13.66 2.19 6.58
N GLY A 87 -14.48 1.48 7.37
CA GLY A 87 -15.00 1.97 8.65
C GLY A 87 -13.87 2.34 9.62
N THR A 88 -12.84 1.51 9.69
CA THR A 88 -11.66 1.77 10.54
C THR A 88 -10.80 2.89 9.99
N LEU A 89 -10.54 2.92 8.68
CA LEU A 89 -9.80 4.02 8.04
C LEU A 89 -10.47 5.37 8.30
N LYS A 90 -11.81 5.43 8.22
CA LYS A 90 -12.57 6.64 8.54
C LYS A 90 -12.40 7.08 10.00
N GLN A 91 -12.36 6.14 10.96
CA GLN A 91 -12.08 6.47 12.37
C GLN A 91 -10.68 7.07 12.54
N LEU A 92 -9.71 6.65 11.72
CA LEU A 92 -8.36 7.19 11.66
C LEU A 92 -8.26 8.53 10.89
N LYS A 93 -9.38 9.07 10.41
CA LYS A 93 -9.47 10.25 9.53
C LYS A 93 -8.76 10.05 8.18
N ILE A 94 -8.73 8.83 7.72
CA ILE A 94 -8.28 8.45 6.38
C ILE A 94 -9.55 8.12 5.60
N ASP A 95 -10.10 9.11 4.96
CA ASP A 95 -11.29 9.02 4.11
C ASP A 95 -10.98 9.57 2.72
N GLU A 96 -11.99 9.66 1.87
CA GLU A 96 -11.89 10.19 0.51
C GLU A 96 -11.32 11.62 0.46
N ASN A 97 -11.46 12.41 1.55
CA ASN A 97 -10.93 13.77 1.64
C ASN A 97 -9.46 13.81 2.06
N SER A 98 -8.91 12.71 2.54
CA SER A 98 -7.50 12.65 2.95
C SER A 98 -6.52 12.73 1.77
N GLY A 99 -7.01 12.55 0.54
CA GLY A 99 -6.19 12.51 -0.68
C GLY A 99 -5.22 11.32 -0.73
N LYS A 100 -5.39 10.35 0.14
CA LYS A 100 -4.52 9.18 0.25
C LYS A 100 -5.06 8.04 -0.62
N PRO A 101 -4.33 7.64 -1.67
CA PRO A 101 -4.81 6.61 -2.57
C PRO A 101 -4.86 5.23 -1.90
N VAL A 102 -5.89 4.48 -2.25
CA VAL A 102 -6.12 3.10 -1.82
C VAL A 102 -6.07 2.18 -3.03
N ILE A 103 -5.19 1.18 -2.99
CA ILE A 103 -5.17 0.08 -3.95
C ILE A 103 -5.77 -1.14 -3.26
N THR A 104 -6.93 -1.62 -3.71
CA THR A 104 -7.49 -2.87 -3.22
C THR A 104 -6.93 -4.04 -4.04
N VAL A 105 -6.33 -4.98 -3.32
CA VAL A 105 -5.64 -6.14 -3.88
C VAL A 105 -6.37 -7.40 -3.45
N PHE A 106 -7.15 -7.99 -4.36
CA PHE A 106 -7.77 -9.29 -4.14
C PHE A 106 -6.74 -10.39 -4.31
N ASN A 107 -6.36 -11.00 -3.20
CA ASN A 107 -5.36 -12.09 -3.15
C ASN A 107 -6.04 -13.46 -3.14
N LYS A 108 -5.25 -14.52 -3.38
CA LYS A 108 -5.66 -15.91 -3.42
C LYS A 108 -6.59 -16.24 -4.60
N ILE A 109 -6.44 -15.56 -5.73
CA ILE A 109 -7.23 -15.84 -6.95
C ILE A 109 -6.99 -17.24 -7.51
N ASP A 110 -5.93 -17.92 -7.09
CA ASP A 110 -5.66 -19.33 -7.40
C ASP A 110 -6.69 -20.30 -6.76
N ARG A 111 -7.50 -19.82 -5.82
CA ARG A 111 -8.51 -20.62 -5.09
C ARG A 111 -9.94 -20.43 -5.60
N ILE A 112 -10.16 -19.53 -6.54
CA ILE A 112 -11.49 -19.22 -7.08
C ILE A 112 -11.52 -19.33 -8.58
N SER A 113 -12.71 -19.59 -9.14
CA SER A 113 -12.88 -19.67 -10.58
C SER A 113 -12.83 -18.28 -11.24
N LYS A 114 -12.55 -18.23 -12.54
CA LYS A 114 -12.59 -16.95 -13.29
C LYS A 114 -13.98 -16.34 -13.31
N ASP A 115 -15.01 -17.18 -13.29
CA ASP A 115 -16.41 -16.72 -13.32
C ASP A 115 -16.80 -16.07 -12.00
N ASP A 116 -16.30 -16.59 -10.87
CA ASP A 116 -16.54 -16.01 -9.54
C ASP A 116 -15.79 -14.70 -9.34
N LEU A 117 -14.71 -14.44 -10.08
CA LEU A 117 -14.01 -13.15 -10.09
C LEU A 117 -14.83 -12.05 -10.78
N VAL A 118 -15.80 -12.41 -11.63
CA VAL A 118 -16.65 -11.43 -12.30
C VAL A 118 -17.53 -10.75 -11.26
N GLY A 119 -17.34 -9.43 -11.10
CA GLY A 119 -18.08 -8.64 -10.11
C GLY A 119 -17.37 -8.43 -8.78
N VAL A 120 -16.29 -9.15 -8.50
CA VAL A 120 -15.43 -8.88 -7.34
C VAL A 120 -14.65 -7.59 -7.59
N ARG A 121 -15.11 -6.48 -7.00
CA ARG A 121 -14.50 -5.16 -7.20
C ARG A 121 -14.75 -4.26 -6.01
N ASP A 122 -13.76 -3.47 -5.65
CA ASP A 122 -13.91 -2.36 -4.73
C ASP A 122 -14.08 -1.05 -5.52
N LEU A 123 -15.28 -0.46 -5.43
CA LEU A 123 -15.62 0.78 -6.16
C LEU A 123 -15.08 2.05 -5.48
N ARG A 124 -14.59 1.94 -4.25
CA ARG A 124 -14.02 3.06 -3.48
C ARG A 124 -12.51 3.17 -3.65
N ALA A 125 -11.88 2.10 -4.10
CA ALA A 125 -10.44 2.10 -4.33
C ALA A 125 -10.07 2.86 -5.61
N ASP A 126 -8.94 3.56 -5.59
CA ASP A 126 -8.37 4.20 -6.78
C ASP A 126 -7.97 3.16 -7.83
N LYS A 127 -7.59 1.97 -7.38
CA LYS A 127 -7.26 0.85 -8.25
C LYS A 127 -7.61 -0.48 -7.60
N THR A 128 -8.16 -1.41 -8.39
CA THR A 128 -8.42 -2.80 -7.97
C THR A 128 -7.53 -3.74 -8.75
N LEU A 129 -6.85 -4.65 -8.07
CA LEU A 129 -5.95 -5.65 -8.66
C LEU A 129 -6.25 -7.04 -8.12
N TYR A 130 -5.91 -8.05 -8.91
CA TYR A 130 -6.14 -9.45 -8.60
C TYR A 130 -4.82 -10.20 -8.65
N ILE A 131 -4.44 -10.83 -7.53
CA ILE A 131 -3.15 -11.52 -7.41
C ILE A 131 -3.30 -12.89 -6.77
N SER A 132 -2.30 -13.71 -6.97
CA SER A 132 -2.01 -14.84 -6.11
C SER A 132 -0.58 -14.68 -5.57
N ALA A 133 -0.47 -14.36 -4.29
CA ALA A 133 0.84 -14.31 -3.64
C ALA A 133 1.53 -15.68 -3.58
N ALA A 134 0.75 -16.78 -3.66
CA ALA A 134 1.26 -18.13 -3.65
C ALA A 134 1.94 -18.51 -4.98
N THR A 135 1.35 -18.09 -6.11
CA THR A 135 1.85 -18.42 -7.45
C THR A 135 2.70 -17.32 -8.08
N GLY A 136 2.66 -16.11 -7.53
CA GLY A 136 3.31 -14.92 -8.08
C GLY A 136 2.48 -14.20 -9.15
N GLN A 137 1.30 -14.72 -9.51
CA GLN A 137 0.43 -14.12 -10.53
C GLN A 137 -0.03 -12.72 -10.06
N GLY A 138 0.05 -11.73 -10.96
CA GLY A 138 -0.40 -10.36 -10.71
C GLY A 138 0.55 -9.51 -9.87
N LEU A 139 1.66 -10.06 -9.35
CA LEU A 139 2.63 -9.29 -8.56
C LEU A 139 3.38 -8.22 -9.39
N PRO A 140 3.79 -8.47 -10.64
CA PRO A 140 4.38 -7.43 -11.49
C PRO A 140 3.40 -6.27 -11.76
N GLU A 141 2.14 -6.58 -11.99
CA GLU A 141 1.08 -5.59 -12.19
C GLU A 141 0.84 -4.75 -10.93
N LEU A 142 0.88 -5.38 -9.76
CA LEU A 142 0.79 -4.68 -8.47
C LEU A 142 1.97 -3.72 -8.29
N ALA A 143 3.20 -4.16 -8.57
CA ALA A 143 4.38 -3.31 -8.46
C ALA A 143 4.29 -2.11 -9.41
N SER A 144 3.83 -2.32 -10.65
CA SER A 144 3.63 -1.26 -11.65
C SER A 144 2.53 -0.29 -11.23
N ALA A 145 1.45 -0.77 -10.62
CA ALA A 145 0.36 0.07 -10.13
C ALA A 145 0.78 0.97 -8.97
N ILE A 146 1.56 0.43 -8.04
CA ILE A 146 2.14 1.22 -6.93
C ILE A 146 3.03 2.33 -7.51
N GLU A 147 3.89 2.00 -8.48
CA GLU A 147 4.79 2.96 -9.10
C GLU A 147 4.01 4.07 -9.83
N GLU A 148 2.97 3.72 -10.56
CA GLU A 148 2.10 4.68 -11.26
C GLU A 148 1.45 5.68 -10.30
N ILE A 149 0.85 5.18 -9.21
CA ILE A 149 0.21 6.03 -8.20
C ILE A 149 1.22 6.94 -7.52
N LEU A 150 2.37 6.42 -7.09
CA LEU A 150 3.41 7.23 -6.46
C LEU A 150 4.00 8.28 -7.42
N ARG A 151 4.06 7.97 -8.72
CA ARG A 151 4.50 8.92 -9.74
C ARG A 151 3.50 10.06 -9.90
N ASN A 152 2.21 9.75 -9.91
CA ASN A 152 1.15 10.74 -10.07
C ASN A 152 1.03 11.69 -8.87
N GLN A 153 1.47 11.27 -7.69
CA GLN A 153 1.53 12.13 -6.50
C GLN A 153 2.71 13.12 -6.53
N LYS A 154 3.71 12.89 -7.37
CA LYS A 154 4.89 13.76 -7.47
C LYS A 154 4.59 14.96 -8.34
N SER A 155 4.76 16.15 -7.79
CA SER A 155 4.78 17.40 -8.56
C SER A 155 6.21 17.68 -9.03
N TYR A 156 6.39 17.83 -10.35
CA TYR A 156 7.67 18.26 -10.89
C TYR A 156 7.72 19.79 -10.89
N ILE A 157 8.66 20.34 -10.12
CA ILE A 157 8.92 21.78 -10.10
C ILE A 157 10.19 22.04 -10.93
N ARG A 158 10.09 22.84 -11.98
CA ARG A 158 11.23 23.37 -12.70
C ARG A 158 11.46 24.80 -12.20
N HIS A 159 12.56 25.01 -11.51
CA HIS A 159 12.97 26.34 -11.06
C HIS A 159 14.36 26.66 -11.62
N THR A 160 14.53 27.88 -12.13
CA THR A 160 15.83 28.37 -12.60
C THR A 160 16.34 29.37 -11.57
N PHE A 161 17.43 29.01 -10.92
CA PHE A 161 18.09 29.91 -9.96
C PHE A 161 18.96 30.90 -10.69
N ALA A 162 18.91 32.17 -10.30
CA ALA A 162 19.90 33.14 -10.71
C ALA A 162 21.29 32.77 -10.12
N TYR A 163 22.38 33.18 -10.76
CA TYR A 163 23.73 32.86 -10.29
C TYR A 163 23.99 33.33 -8.84
N SER A 164 23.37 34.43 -8.43
CA SER A 164 23.40 34.93 -7.05
C SER A 164 22.71 34.03 -6.04
N GLU A 165 21.85 33.10 -6.49
CA GLU A 165 21.06 32.17 -5.66
C GLU A 165 21.63 30.74 -5.69
N ALA A 166 22.84 30.56 -6.24
CA ALA A 166 23.46 29.24 -6.39
C ALA A 166 23.56 28.45 -5.07
N GLY A 167 23.63 29.13 -3.91
CA GLY A 167 23.60 28.47 -2.60
C GLY A 167 22.28 27.77 -2.27
N LEU A 168 21.15 28.19 -2.87
CA LEU A 168 19.84 27.58 -2.66
C LEU A 168 19.67 26.25 -3.41
N THR A 169 20.49 26.01 -4.44
CA THR A 169 20.47 24.76 -5.22
C THR A 169 20.75 23.53 -4.33
N GLY A 170 21.71 23.67 -3.39
CA GLY A 170 22.05 22.63 -2.43
C GLY A 170 20.88 22.26 -1.52
N LEU A 171 20.12 23.26 -1.06
CA LEU A 171 18.92 23.06 -0.23
C LEU A 171 17.81 22.36 -1.02
N CYS A 172 17.56 22.76 -2.27
CA CYS A 172 16.56 22.10 -3.10
C CYS A 172 16.89 20.64 -3.39
N LEU A 173 18.18 20.30 -3.61
CA LEU A 173 18.62 18.92 -3.85
C LEU A 173 18.51 18.02 -2.61
N LEU A 174 18.56 18.60 -1.40
CA LEU A 174 18.38 17.84 -0.16
C LEU A 174 16.93 17.40 0.07
N TYR A 175 15.97 18.16 -0.45
CA TYR A 175 14.54 17.94 -0.23
C TYR A 175 13.77 17.42 -1.46
N THR A 176 14.44 17.29 -2.61
CA THR A 176 13.83 16.77 -3.85
C THR A 176 14.47 15.44 -4.24
N SER A 177 13.62 14.47 -4.65
CA SER A 177 14.14 13.24 -5.26
C SER A 177 14.90 13.56 -6.55
N PRO A 178 16.04 12.92 -6.83
CA PRO A 178 16.78 13.13 -8.06
C PRO A 178 15.92 12.83 -9.29
N SER A 179 16.06 13.68 -10.32
CA SER A 179 15.37 13.48 -11.60
C SER A 179 15.78 12.15 -12.24
N PRO A 180 14.88 11.45 -12.94
CA PRO A 180 15.24 10.26 -13.72
C PRO A 180 16.36 10.49 -14.75
N ARG A 181 16.61 11.75 -15.14
CA ARG A 181 17.68 12.13 -16.08
C ARG A 181 19.07 12.22 -15.44
N ASP A 182 19.15 12.26 -14.12
CA ASP A 182 20.43 12.38 -13.38
C ASP A 182 21.05 11.01 -13.07
N ARG A 183 20.49 9.94 -13.63
CA ARG A 183 21.02 8.57 -13.55
C ARG A 183 21.66 8.21 -14.89
N GLY A 184 22.77 8.88 -15.20
CA GLY A 184 23.69 8.46 -16.23
C GLY A 184 24.63 7.37 -15.73
#